data_3a55bc1bdbf7cffee9ed0a55c6499f60
#
_entry.id   3a55bc1bdbf7cffee9ed0a55c6499f60
#
_cell.length_a   1.000
_cell.length_b   1.000
_cell.length_c   1.000
_cell.angle_alpha   90.00
_cell.angle_beta   90.00
_cell.angle_gamma   90.00
#
_symmetry.space_group_name_H-M   'P 1'
#
loop_
_entity.id
_entity.type
_entity.pdbx_description
1 polymer ?
#
loop_
_entity_poly.entity_id
_entity_poly.type
_entity_poly.pdbx_seq_one_letter_code
_entity_poly.pdbx_strand_id
1 'polypeptide(L)'
;MKNNEILMPALSPTMEEGTLAKWLVKVGDKISSGDLIAEIETDKATMEIEAIEEGFISKLIVEEGAQGIKINTPIAEFSETEKLSETNDDKSNKNVIDISNKEVIEVEKSSVIETSDNVLTSSNNDATKKITVREALRDAILEEMESDNDVFIMGEEVAEYEGAYKVTQGLLEKFGDKRVIDTPITEHGFTGIGVGAAFGNLKPIVEFMTFNFSMQAIDQIINSAAKTLYMSGGQMGCPIVFRGPNGAASRVAAQHSQCFASWYSHVPGLKVVSPWSSEDAKGLLKSAIRDPNPIVFLENEVMYGQSFECPISNEFTLPIGKAKVEKDGSDITIVDFSIMVGKALEAANELEKNGINAEVINLRTLRPLDIETIINSVKKTNRLITCEEGFGYSGIGAEISSLIQENAFDWLDA
;
A
#
# COMPACT_ATOMS: atom_id res chain seq x y z
N MET A 1 -20.73 -10.61 3.83
CA MET A 1 -21.59 -9.60 3.17
C MET A 1 -20.73 -8.34 3.11
N LYS A 2 -20.44 -7.80 1.92
CA LYS A 2 -19.72 -6.51 1.85
C LYS A 2 -20.62 -5.46 2.48
N ASN A 3 -20.15 -4.81 3.53
CA ASN A 3 -20.82 -3.64 4.08
C ASN A 3 -20.50 -2.48 3.13
N ASN A 4 -21.43 -2.16 2.24
CA ASN A 4 -21.36 -1.00 1.38
C ASN A 4 -21.85 0.25 2.16
N GLU A 5 -21.36 0.45 3.35
CA GLU A 5 -21.78 1.49 4.29
C GLU A 5 -20.61 2.43 4.61
N ILE A 6 -20.89 3.72 4.59
CA ILE A 6 -19.99 4.74 5.12
C ILE A 6 -20.35 4.95 6.58
N LEU A 7 -19.41 4.73 7.48
CA LEU A 7 -19.59 4.80 8.92
C LEU A 7 -19.12 6.15 9.47
N MET A 8 -19.73 6.59 10.57
CA MET A 8 -19.27 7.76 11.33
C MET A 8 -17.85 7.50 11.84
N PRO A 9 -16.83 8.25 11.40
CA PRO A 9 -15.46 8.00 11.81
C PRO A 9 -15.16 8.56 13.20
N ALA A 10 -14.16 7.99 13.85
CA ALA A 10 -13.56 8.58 15.05
C ALA A 10 -12.52 9.63 14.60
N LEU A 11 -12.87 10.91 14.66
CA LEU A 11 -12.00 12.02 14.24
C LEU A 11 -11.07 12.52 15.36
N SER A 12 -11.21 12.01 16.57
CA SER A 12 -10.25 12.19 17.65
C SER A 12 -10.25 10.97 18.59
N PRO A 13 -9.14 10.73 19.31
CA PRO A 13 -9.02 9.57 20.21
C PRO A 13 -10.05 9.55 21.37
N THR A 14 -10.65 10.69 21.66
CA THR A 14 -11.65 10.85 22.75
C THR A 14 -13.07 11.07 22.23
N MET A 15 -13.28 10.98 20.91
CA MET A 15 -14.61 11.16 20.30
C MET A 15 -15.44 9.91 20.50
N GLU A 16 -16.58 10.02 21.18
CA GLU A 16 -17.57 8.96 21.32
C GLU A 16 -18.75 9.16 20.36
N GLU A 17 -19.06 10.41 20.04
CA GLU A 17 -20.14 10.82 19.13
C GLU A 17 -19.79 12.13 18.42
N GLY A 18 -20.44 12.42 17.28
CA GLY A 18 -20.27 13.64 16.52
C GLY A 18 -21.58 14.15 15.93
N THR A 19 -21.52 15.34 15.34
CA THR A 19 -22.62 15.97 14.61
C THR A 19 -22.29 15.98 13.13
N LEU A 20 -23.16 15.48 12.28
CA LEU A 20 -23.02 15.62 10.84
C LEU A 20 -23.42 17.05 10.44
N ALA A 21 -22.44 17.92 10.28
CA ALA A 21 -22.69 19.33 10.01
C ALA A 21 -23.21 19.55 8.59
N LYS A 22 -22.65 18.84 7.60
CA LYS A 22 -23.02 19.02 6.19
C LYS A 22 -22.65 17.82 5.34
N TRP A 23 -23.48 17.49 4.34
CA TRP A 23 -23.13 16.61 3.23
C TRP A 23 -22.50 17.40 2.08
N LEU A 24 -21.37 16.90 1.57
CA LEU A 24 -20.70 17.47 0.38
C LEU A 24 -21.03 16.68 -0.89
N VAL A 25 -21.73 15.55 -0.75
CA VAL A 25 -22.19 14.66 -1.83
C VAL A 25 -23.70 14.43 -1.75
N LYS A 26 -24.29 13.95 -2.86
CA LYS A 26 -25.70 13.61 -2.99
C LYS A 26 -25.87 12.17 -3.44
N VAL A 27 -27.06 11.62 -3.24
CA VAL A 27 -27.43 10.31 -3.79
C VAL A 27 -27.28 10.33 -5.32
N GLY A 28 -26.55 9.35 -5.85
CA GLY A 28 -26.19 9.24 -7.27
C GLY A 28 -24.80 9.79 -7.61
N ASP A 29 -24.16 10.55 -6.73
CA ASP A 29 -22.82 11.06 -7.00
C ASP A 29 -21.80 9.91 -7.01
N LYS A 30 -20.88 9.97 -7.96
CA LYS A 30 -19.70 9.09 -7.98
C LYS A 30 -18.67 9.64 -7.00
N ILE A 31 -18.19 8.79 -6.12
CA ILE A 31 -17.10 9.08 -5.19
C ILE A 31 -15.87 8.24 -5.54
N SER A 32 -14.70 8.85 -5.39
CA SER A 32 -13.39 8.20 -5.50
C SER A 32 -12.65 8.34 -4.18
N SER A 33 -11.72 7.46 -3.90
CA SER A 33 -10.89 7.56 -2.69
C SER A 33 -10.23 8.95 -2.60
N GLY A 34 -10.44 9.64 -1.47
CA GLY A 34 -9.99 11.01 -1.22
C GLY A 34 -11.00 12.11 -1.55
N ASP A 35 -12.16 11.80 -2.12
CA ASP A 35 -13.21 12.80 -2.34
C ASP A 35 -13.88 13.19 -1.01
N LEU A 36 -14.11 14.49 -0.81
CA LEU A 36 -14.82 14.99 0.36
C LEU A 36 -16.28 14.61 0.32
N ILE A 37 -16.79 13.93 1.35
CA ILE A 37 -18.15 13.42 1.43
C ILE A 37 -19.02 14.15 2.46
N ALA A 38 -18.44 14.56 3.58
CA ALA A 38 -19.19 15.25 4.63
C ALA A 38 -18.31 16.12 5.52
N GLU A 39 -18.90 17.05 6.25
CA GLU A 39 -18.30 17.80 7.36
C GLU A 39 -18.90 17.29 8.68
N ILE A 40 -18.03 16.91 9.62
CA ILE A 40 -18.41 16.45 10.97
C ILE A 40 -17.91 17.46 11.98
N GLU A 41 -18.80 17.90 12.85
CA GLU A 41 -18.47 18.74 14.01
C GLU A 41 -18.23 17.84 15.24
N THR A 42 -17.08 18.03 15.85
CA THR A 42 -16.66 17.39 17.09
C THR A 42 -16.61 18.39 18.23
N ASP A 43 -16.33 17.95 19.45
CA ASP A 43 -16.11 18.81 20.61
C ASP A 43 -14.93 19.80 20.47
N LYS A 44 -14.08 19.61 19.46
CA LYS A 44 -12.85 20.41 19.27
C LYS A 44 -12.82 21.21 17.96
N ALA A 45 -13.39 20.69 16.88
CA ALA A 45 -13.36 21.32 15.57
C ALA A 45 -14.35 20.68 14.61
N THR A 46 -14.67 21.38 13.51
CA THR A 46 -15.32 20.79 12.34
C THR A 46 -14.26 20.20 11.42
N MET A 47 -14.43 18.94 11.05
CA MET A 47 -13.50 18.19 10.21
C MET A 47 -14.23 17.62 8.99
N GLU A 48 -13.54 17.61 7.85
CA GLU A 48 -14.03 17.01 6.61
C GLU A 48 -13.75 15.51 6.59
N ILE A 49 -14.72 14.70 6.13
CA ILE A 49 -14.56 13.27 5.88
C ILE A 49 -14.34 13.04 4.39
N GLU A 50 -13.36 12.20 4.09
CA GLU A 50 -13.07 11.75 2.73
C GLU A 50 -13.59 10.33 2.51
N ALA A 51 -13.98 10.04 1.25
CA ALA A 51 -14.31 8.69 0.83
C ALA A 51 -13.07 7.79 0.90
N ILE A 52 -13.20 6.64 1.53
CA ILE A 52 -12.13 5.63 1.59
C ILE A 52 -12.22 4.69 0.38
N GLU A 53 -13.41 4.49 -0.17
CA GLU A 53 -13.69 3.56 -1.25
C GLU A 53 -14.28 4.28 -2.47
N GLU A 54 -14.18 3.64 -3.64
CA GLU A 54 -14.77 4.13 -4.88
C GLU A 54 -16.18 3.55 -5.07
N GLY A 55 -17.11 4.37 -5.57
CA GLY A 55 -18.47 3.90 -5.85
C GLY A 55 -19.43 5.04 -6.12
N PHE A 56 -20.73 4.76 -6.01
CA PHE A 56 -21.82 5.73 -6.13
C PHE A 56 -22.58 5.78 -4.81
N ILE A 57 -22.87 6.97 -4.31
CA ILE A 57 -23.71 7.16 -3.13
C ILE A 57 -25.10 6.63 -3.44
N SER A 58 -25.52 5.55 -2.80
CA SER A 58 -26.82 4.94 -3.00
C SER A 58 -27.89 5.48 -2.08
N LYS A 59 -27.49 5.89 -0.86
CA LYS A 59 -28.39 6.45 0.14
C LYS A 59 -27.64 7.26 1.19
N LEU A 60 -28.21 8.39 1.61
CA LEU A 60 -27.81 9.11 2.81
C LEU A 60 -28.73 8.66 3.95
N ILE A 61 -28.17 8.09 5.02
CA ILE A 61 -28.93 7.51 6.14
C ILE A 61 -29.22 8.59 7.19
N VAL A 62 -28.28 9.52 7.37
CA VAL A 62 -28.33 10.56 8.38
C VAL A 62 -28.57 11.92 7.72
N GLU A 63 -29.45 12.73 8.28
CA GLU A 63 -29.75 14.07 7.80
C GLU A 63 -28.68 15.08 8.26
N GLU A 64 -28.49 16.16 7.46
CA GLU A 64 -27.64 17.29 7.87
C GLU A 64 -28.12 17.90 9.19
N GLY A 65 -27.18 18.21 10.08
CA GLY A 65 -27.45 18.76 11.41
C GLY A 65 -27.77 17.72 12.47
N ALA A 66 -27.79 16.43 12.17
CA ALA A 66 -28.03 15.38 13.13
C ALA A 66 -26.88 15.32 14.16
N GLN A 67 -27.22 15.34 15.45
CA GLN A 67 -26.30 15.37 16.58
C GLN A 67 -26.27 14.03 17.32
N GLY A 68 -25.16 13.78 18.05
CA GLY A 68 -25.03 12.60 18.91
C GLY A 68 -24.94 11.30 18.13
N ILE A 69 -24.38 11.33 16.90
CA ILE A 69 -24.16 10.12 16.10
C ILE A 69 -22.93 9.41 16.63
N LYS A 70 -23.14 8.22 17.17
CA LYS A 70 -22.03 7.41 17.70
C LYS A 70 -21.06 6.97 16.61
N ILE A 71 -19.78 6.88 16.92
CA ILE A 71 -18.78 6.28 16.03
C ILE A 71 -19.21 4.89 15.59
N ASN A 72 -18.82 4.53 14.34
CA ASN A 72 -19.19 3.29 13.67
C ASN A 72 -20.69 3.13 13.37
N THR A 73 -21.50 4.19 13.52
CA THR A 73 -22.89 4.19 13.04
C THR A 73 -22.90 4.43 11.53
N PRO A 74 -23.64 3.63 10.73
CA PRO A 74 -23.80 3.90 9.29
C PRO A 74 -24.44 5.27 9.05
N ILE A 75 -23.77 6.11 8.25
CA ILE A 75 -24.23 7.45 7.89
C ILE A 75 -24.65 7.54 6.43
N ALA A 76 -24.08 6.72 5.53
CA ALA A 76 -24.49 6.58 4.14
C ALA A 76 -24.25 5.16 3.64
N GLU A 77 -24.88 4.82 2.51
CA GLU A 77 -24.62 3.60 1.75
C GLU A 77 -24.06 3.97 0.38
N PHE A 78 -23.18 3.15 -0.16
CA PHE A 78 -22.66 3.28 -1.53
C PHE A 78 -22.74 1.95 -2.28
N SER A 79 -22.65 1.99 -3.62
CA SER A 79 -22.66 0.79 -4.47
C SER A 79 -21.61 0.89 -5.56
N GLU A 80 -21.07 -0.25 -6.01
CA GLU A 80 -20.10 -0.33 -7.11
C GLU A 80 -20.73 -0.02 -8.49
N THR A 81 -22.07 0.03 -8.58
CA THR A 81 -22.80 0.29 -9.82
C THR A 81 -23.78 1.43 -9.64
N GLU A 82 -23.90 2.29 -10.67
CA GLU A 82 -24.88 3.36 -10.73
C GLU A 82 -26.32 2.78 -10.70
N LYS A 83 -26.93 2.72 -9.51
CA LYS A 83 -28.35 2.42 -9.32
C LYS A 83 -29.03 3.65 -8.78
N LEU A 84 -29.74 4.37 -9.66
CA LEU A 84 -30.71 5.38 -9.25
C LEU A 84 -31.82 4.70 -8.45
N SER A 85 -32.06 5.15 -7.24
CA SER A 85 -33.17 4.69 -6.41
C SER A 85 -34.50 5.15 -7.02
N GLU A 86 -35.25 4.24 -7.63
CA GLU A 86 -36.67 4.41 -7.82
C GLU A 86 -37.35 4.12 -6.48
N THR A 87 -38.04 5.12 -5.97
CA THR A 87 -39.01 5.02 -4.89
C THR A 87 -40.29 4.40 -5.41
N ASN A 88 -40.74 3.37 -4.74
CA ASN A 88 -42.12 2.96 -4.41
C ASN A 88 -42.57 1.58 -4.83
N ASP A 89 -42.96 0.89 -3.77
CA ASP A 89 -44.15 0.04 -3.56
C ASP A 89 -44.50 -1.11 -4.50
N ASP A 90 -44.50 -2.24 -3.83
CA ASP A 90 -45.50 -3.32 -3.84
C ASP A 90 -45.42 -4.46 -4.86
N LYS A 91 -45.28 -5.64 -4.24
CA LYS A 91 -45.87 -6.95 -4.61
C LYS A 91 -45.29 -7.78 -5.75
N SER A 92 -44.70 -8.86 -5.26
CA SER A 92 -45.03 -10.24 -5.64
C SER A 92 -44.56 -10.83 -6.98
N ASN A 93 -43.91 -11.93 -6.78
CA ASN A 93 -43.98 -13.19 -7.54
C ASN A 93 -42.96 -13.53 -8.63
N LYS A 94 -42.17 -14.51 -8.24
CA LYS A 94 -41.85 -15.81 -8.93
C LYS A 94 -41.58 -15.81 -10.43
N ASN A 95 -40.44 -16.30 -10.80
CA ASN A 95 -40.10 -17.65 -11.39
C ASN A 95 -38.75 -17.52 -12.12
N VAL A 96 -37.79 -18.29 -11.72
CA VAL A 96 -37.17 -19.55 -12.21
C VAL A 96 -37.27 -19.79 -13.73
N ILE A 97 -36.11 -20.00 -14.35
CA ILE A 97 -35.67 -20.99 -15.37
C ILE A 97 -34.33 -20.52 -15.93
N ASP A 98 -33.28 -21.13 -15.73
CA ASP A 98 -32.43 -22.28 -16.03
C ASP A 98 -32.20 -22.57 -17.55
N ILE A 99 -31.00 -23.11 -17.82
CA ILE A 99 -30.51 -23.83 -19.01
C ILE A 99 -29.48 -23.04 -19.85
N SER A 100 -28.18 -23.27 -19.71
CA SER A 100 -27.29 -24.39 -20.12
C SER A 100 -26.85 -24.38 -21.58
N ASN A 101 -25.56 -24.60 -21.70
CA ASN A 101 -24.78 -25.38 -22.64
C ASN A 101 -24.03 -24.77 -23.84
N LYS A 102 -22.73 -25.01 -23.76
CA LYS A 102 -21.81 -25.63 -24.78
C LYS A 102 -21.56 -24.87 -26.09
N GLU A 103 -20.36 -24.80 -26.59
CA GLU A 103 -19.43 -25.87 -27.03
C GLU A 103 -18.03 -25.32 -27.35
N VAL A 104 -17.07 -26.21 -27.24
CA VAL A 104 -15.63 -26.18 -27.50
C VAL A 104 -15.36 -26.29 -29.01
N ILE A 105 -14.27 -25.65 -29.47
CA ILE A 105 -13.47 -26.17 -30.60
C ILE A 105 -11.98 -25.90 -30.35
N GLU A 106 -11.22 -26.99 -30.28
CA GLU A 106 -9.77 -27.12 -30.43
C GLU A 106 -9.35 -26.94 -31.91
N VAL A 107 -8.08 -26.55 -32.14
CA VAL A 107 -7.12 -27.25 -33.04
C VAL A 107 -5.77 -26.50 -33.06
N GLU A 108 -4.75 -27.09 -32.52
CA GLU A 108 -3.47 -27.70 -32.93
C GLU A 108 -2.33 -26.78 -33.48
N LYS A 109 -1.25 -26.92 -32.76
CA LYS A 109 0.20 -27.14 -32.96
C LYS A 109 0.90 -26.80 -34.29
N SER A 110 2.07 -26.19 -34.14
CA SER A 110 3.41 -26.74 -34.48
C SER A 110 4.55 -25.78 -34.05
N SER A 111 5.41 -26.21 -33.21
CA SER A 111 6.79 -26.75 -33.19
C SER A 111 7.93 -25.74 -33.42
N VAL A 112 8.63 -25.48 -32.33
CA VAL A 112 10.07 -25.61 -31.98
C VAL A 112 11.12 -24.81 -32.76
N ILE A 113 11.89 -24.00 -32.03
CA ILE A 113 13.37 -24.10 -31.90
C ILE A 113 13.79 -23.39 -30.60
N GLU A 114 14.61 -24.10 -29.81
CA GLU A 114 15.24 -23.67 -28.57
C GLU A 114 16.37 -22.69 -28.79
N THR A 115 16.49 -21.69 -27.91
CA THR A 115 17.78 -21.25 -27.36
C THR A 115 17.57 -20.79 -25.93
N SER A 116 18.36 -21.40 -25.06
CA SER A 116 18.40 -21.23 -23.62
C SER A 116 18.98 -19.88 -23.22
N ASP A 117 18.22 -19.12 -22.44
CA ASP A 117 18.75 -18.25 -21.40
C ASP A 117 17.72 -18.20 -20.25
N ASN A 118 18.17 -18.66 -19.10
CA ASN A 118 17.37 -18.76 -17.88
C ASN A 118 16.98 -17.38 -17.35
N VAL A 119 15.91 -16.83 -17.86
CA VAL A 119 15.09 -15.85 -17.17
C VAL A 119 13.97 -16.64 -16.49
N LEU A 120 13.96 -16.66 -15.17
CA LEU A 120 12.84 -17.15 -14.38
C LEU A 120 11.60 -16.29 -14.69
N THR A 121 10.95 -16.62 -15.81
CA THR A 121 9.60 -16.15 -16.09
C THR A 121 8.66 -16.99 -15.23
N SER A 122 7.99 -16.34 -14.29
CA SER A 122 6.83 -16.89 -13.60
C SER A 122 5.89 -17.55 -14.63
N SER A 123 5.56 -18.80 -14.39
CA SER A 123 4.63 -19.56 -15.19
C SER A 123 3.28 -18.84 -15.24
N ASN A 124 2.87 -18.42 -16.43
CA ASN A 124 1.57 -17.85 -16.74
C ASN A 124 0.45 -18.88 -16.46
N ASN A 125 -0.09 -18.92 -15.24
CA ASN A 125 -1.40 -19.48 -14.91
C ASN A 125 -1.83 -19.19 -13.45
N ASP A 126 -1.26 -18.21 -12.77
CA ASP A 126 -1.79 -17.81 -11.48
C ASP A 126 -3.04 -16.96 -11.72
N ALA A 127 -4.18 -17.49 -11.27
CA ALA A 127 -5.42 -16.73 -11.26
C ALA A 127 -5.21 -15.43 -10.47
N THR A 128 -5.65 -14.31 -11.03
CA THR A 128 -5.61 -13.00 -10.37
C THR A 128 -7.00 -12.61 -9.89
N LYS A 129 -7.05 -11.73 -8.92
CA LYS A 129 -8.26 -11.10 -8.42
C LYS A 129 -7.99 -9.61 -8.23
N LYS A 130 -8.93 -8.78 -8.63
CA LYS A 130 -8.86 -7.34 -8.35
C LYS A 130 -9.19 -7.11 -6.87
N ILE A 131 -8.21 -6.61 -6.12
CA ILE A 131 -8.33 -6.27 -4.68
C ILE A 131 -7.67 -4.94 -4.40
N THR A 132 -8.05 -4.30 -3.30
CA THR A 132 -7.43 -3.06 -2.85
C THR A 132 -6.03 -3.31 -2.31
N VAL A 133 -5.19 -2.26 -2.30
CA VAL A 133 -3.85 -2.32 -1.68
C VAL A 133 -3.97 -2.71 -0.19
N ARG A 134 -4.96 -2.18 0.52
CA ARG A 134 -5.24 -2.54 1.91
C ARG A 134 -5.55 -4.02 2.09
N GLU A 135 -6.43 -4.58 1.25
CA GLU A 135 -6.72 -6.03 1.28
C GLU A 135 -5.50 -6.85 0.95
N ALA A 136 -4.66 -6.42 0.01
CA ALA A 136 -3.43 -7.10 -0.37
C ALA A 136 -2.41 -7.16 0.79
N LEU A 137 -2.26 -6.07 1.54
CA LEU A 137 -1.43 -6.02 2.75
C LEU A 137 -1.97 -6.94 3.85
N ARG A 138 -3.30 -6.87 4.10
CA ARG A 138 -3.95 -7.75 5.07
C ARG A 138 -3.76 -9.21 4.70
N ASP A 139 -4.00 -9.58 3.45
CA ASP A 139 -3.88 -10.95 2.97
C ASP A 139 -2.42 -11.44 3.09
N ALA A 140 -1.44 -10.60 2.81
CA ALA A 140 -0.02 -10.92 3.01
C ALA A 140 0.29 -11.25 4.47
N ILE A 141 -0.14 -10.41 5.42
CA ILE A 141 0.06 -10.65 6.86
C ILE A 141 -0.66 -11.92 7.30
N LEU A 142 -1.91 -12.09 6.89
CA LEU A 142 -2.73 -13.25 7.22
C LEU A 142 -2.07 -14.55 6.76
N GLU A 143 -1.64 -14.63 5.49
CA GLU A 143 -1.00 -15.81 4.91
C GLU A 143 0.34 -16.14 5.58
N GLU A 144 1.16 -15.15 5.91
CA GLU A 144 2.43 -15.36 6.62
C GLU A 144 2.21 -15.78 8.08
N MET A 145 1.22 -15.21 8.77
CA MET A 145 0.84 -15.65 10.12
C MET A 145 0.23 -17.06 10.15
N GLU A 146 -0.43 -17.51 9.08
CA GLU A 146 -0.89 -18.89 8.95
C GLU A 146 0.25 -19.88 8.74
N SER A 147 1.25 -19.49 7.97
CA SER A 147 2.36 -20.37 7.60
C SER A 147 3.46 -20.44 8.65
N ASP A 148 3.61 -19.42 9.49
CA ASP A 148 4.68 -19.30 10.48
C ASP A 148 4.16 -18.79 11.82
N ASN A 149 4.31 -19.60 12.87
CA ASN A 149 3.86 -19.28 14.22
C ASN A 149 4.69 -18.20 14.91
N ASP A 150 5.90 -17.91 14.43
CA ASP A 150 6.79 -16.89 14.98
C ASP A 150 6.43 -15.49 14.47
N VAL A 151 5.59 -15.38 13.41
CA VAL A 151 5.09 -14.11 12.88
C VAL A 151 3.94 -13.60 13.76
N PHE A 152 4.05 -12.36 14.21
CA PHE A 152 2.98 -11.65 14.93
C PHE A 152 3.00 -10.16 14.57
N ILE A 153 1.87 -9.48 14.78
CA ILE A 153 1.76 -8.04 14.56
C ILE A 153 1.48 -7.31 15.86
N MET A 154 2.11 -6.13 16.00
CA MET A 154 1.93 -5.25 17.13
C MET A 154 1.96 -3.78 16.70
N GLY A 155 1.23 -2.95 17.42
CA GLY A 155 1.15 -1.51 17.16
C GLY A 155 -0.04 -0.89 17.87
N GLU A 156 -0.28 0.38 17.61
CA GLU A 156 -1.42 1.10 18.19
C GLU A 156 -2.71 0.71 17.45
N GLU A 157 -3.70 0.24 18.21
CA GLU A 157 -5.05 -0.11 17.73
C GLU A 157 -5.09 -1.16 16.59
N VAL A 158 -4.04 -1.97 16.46
CA VAL A 158 -3.97 -3.01 15.41
C VAL A 158 -4.86 -4.22 15.69
N ALA A 159 -5.27 -4.44 16.95
CA ALA A 159 -6.07 -5.57 17.38
C ALA A 159 -7.57 -5.24 17.47
N GLU A 160 -8.01 -4.60 18.53
CA GLU A 160 -9.44 -4.35 18.81
C GLU A 160 -10.09 -3.44 17.76
N TYR A 161 -9.38 -2.40 17.34
CA TYR A 161 -9.84 -1.46 16.30
C TYR A 161 -9.54 -1.91 14.88
N GLU A 162 -8.80 -3.02 14.70
CA GLU A 162 -8.41 -3.57 13.39
C GLU A 162 -7.55 -2.62 12.54
N GLY A 163 -6.79 -1.74 13.20
CA GLY A 163 -5.94 -0.72 12.58
C GLY A 163 -6.72 0.52 12.14
N ALA A 164 -6.07 1.69 12.16
CA ALA A 164 -6.66 2.96 11.73
C ALA A 164 -7.15 2.90 10.26
N TYR A 165 -6.44 2.15 9.43
CA TYR A 165 -6.75 1.97 8.00
C TYR A 165 -7.30 0.57 7.67
N LYS A 166 -7.68 -0.22 8.67
CA LYS A 166 -8.25 -1.57 8.52
C LYS A 166 -7.34 -2.58 7.80
N VAL A 167 -6.03 -2.40 7.87
CA VAL A 167 -5.06 -3.36 7.31
C VAL A 167 -5.02 -4.65 8.12
N THR A 168 -5.38 -4.61 9.40
CA THR A 168 -5.37 -5.78 10.30
C THR A 168 -6.76 -6.39 10.53
N GLN A 169 -7.73 -6.02 9.69
CA GLN A 169 -9.12 -6.47 9.82
C GLN A 169 -9.25 -8.00 9.86
N GLY A 170 -9.94 -8.51 10.91
CA GLY A 170 -10.18 -9.93 11.14
C GLY A 170 -8.99 -10.74 11.69
N LEU A 171 -7.80 -10.14 11.82
CA LEU A 171 -6.62 -10.86 12.33
C LEU A 171 -6.75 -11.22 13.81
N LEU A 172 -7.27 -10.33 14.64
CA LEU A 172 -7.47 -10.60 16.08
C LEU A 172 -8.41 -11.80 16.28
N GLU A 173 -9.53 -11.84 15.58
CA GLU A 173 -10.49 -12.95 15.64
C GLU A 173 -9.83 -14.29 15.29
N LYS A 174 -8.94 -14.28 14.30
CA LYS A 174 -8.31 -15.48 13.77
C LYS A 174 -7.13 -15.96 14.60
N PHE A 175 -6.26 -15.07 15.07
CA PHE A 175 -4.97 -15.43 15.70
C PHE A 175 -4.91 -15.15 17.19
N GLY A 176 -5.86 -14.41 17.75
CA GLY A 176 -5.94 -14.06 19.16
C GLY A 176 -4.96 -12.97 19.61
N ASP A 177 -5.13 -12.54 20.85
CA ASP A 177 -4.43 -11.43 21.51
C ASP A 177 -2.91 -11.64 21.74
N LYS A 178 -2.43 -12.87 21.58
CA LYS A 178 -1.00 -13.17 21.69
C LYS A 178 -0.22 -12.94 20.41
N ARG A 179 -0.91 -12.85 19.28
CA ARG A 179 -0.29 -12.66 17.97
C ARG A 179 -0.74 -11.38 17.26
N VAL A 180 -1.82 -10.75 17.73
CA VAL A 180 -2.29 -9.44 17.27
C VAL A 180 -2.42 -8.57 18.51
N ILE A 181 -1.47 -7.64 18.70
CA ILE A 181 -1.21 -7.03 20.00
C ILE A 181 -1.38 -5.52 19.92
N ASP A 182 -2.40 -5.00 20.61
CA ASP A 182 -2.50 -3.56 20.84
C ASP A 182 -1.44 -3.09 21.84
N THR A 183 -0.79 -1.99 21.52
CA THR A 183 0.21 -1.36 22.37
C THR A 183 -0.28 -0.01 22.87
N PRO A 184 0.18 0.45 24.04
CA PRO A 184 0.00 1.87 24.39
C PRO A 184 0.76 2.76 23.39
N ILE A 185 0.34 4.03 23.28
CA ILE A 185 1.02 5.05 22.48
C ILE A 185 2.42 5.29 23.06
N THR A 186 3.40 4.59 22.53
CA THR A 186 4.81 4.68 22.94
C THR A 186 5.70 4.03 21.88
N GLU A 187 5.90 4.70 20.75
CA GLU A 187 6.58 4.15 19.58
C GLU A 187 7.99 3.68 19.90
N HIS A 188 8.73 4.40 20.73
CA HIS A 188 10.03 3.97 21.23
C HIS A 188 9.95 2.65 22.01
N GLY A 189 8.94 2.54 22.89
CA GLY A 189 8.74 1.38 23.76
C GLY A 189 8.34 0.13 22.99
N PHE A 190 7.24 0.19 22.22
CA PHE A 190 6.77 -0.99 21.51
C PHE A 190 7.72 -1.41 20.36
N THR A 191 8.38 -0.46 19.69
CA THR A 191 9.41 -0.79 18.70
C THR A 191 10.58 -1.51 19.36
N GLY A 192 11.04 -1.06 20.54
CA GLY A 192 12.08 -1.74 21.30
C GLY A 192 11.71 -3.16 21.72
N ILE A 193 10.43 -3.38 22.12
CA ILE A 193 9.90 -4.72 22.41
C ILE A 193 9.92 -5.59 21.14
N GLY A 194 9.48 -5.07 20.00
CA GLY A 194 9.55 -5.78 18.73
C GLY A 194 10.97 -6.16 18.34
N VAL A 195 11.92 -5.23 18.45
CA VAL A 195 13.34 -5.51 18.19
C VAL A 195 13.88 -6.59 19.14
N GLY A 196 13.55 -6.51 20.42
CA GLY A 196 13.93 -7.55 21.41
C GLY A 196 13.32 -8.91 21.09
N ALA A 197 12.07 -8.97 20.64
CA ALA A 197 11.42 -10.19 20.19
C ALA A 197 12.10 -10.79 18.95
N ALA A 198 12.52 -9.94 18.00
CA ALA A 198 13.27 -10.37 16.82
C ALA A 198 14.64 -10.96 17.19
N PHE A 199 15.33 -10.40 18.19
CA PHE A 199 16.57 -11.00 18.73
C PHE A 199 16.34 -12.38 19.37
N GLY A 200 15.09 -12.63 19.83
CA GLY A 200 14.65 -13.94 20.32
C GLY A 200 14.15 -14.89 19.23
N ASN A 201 14.41 -14.60 17.96
CA ASN A 201 13.98 -15.36 16.78
C ASN A 201 12.47 -15.37 16.49
N LEU A 202 11.70 -14.43 17.06
CA LEU A 202 10.35 -14.14 16.59
C LEU A 202 10.42 -13.21 15.37
N LYS A 203 9.31 -13.12 14.64
CA LYS A 203 9.19 -12.28 13.43
C LYS A 203 8.11 -11.21 13.60
N PRO A 204 8.39 -10.15 14.34
CA PRO A 204 7.42 -9.08 14.57
C PRO A 204 7.20 -8.23 13.32
N ILE A 205 5.94 -7.91 13.09
CA ILE A 205 5.49 -6.84 12.23
C ILE A 205 5.10 -5.69 13.16
N VAL A 206 5.88 -4.60 13.14
CA VAL A 206 5.61 -3.40 13.95
C VAL A 206 4.90 -2.38 13.06
N GLU A 207 3.65 -2.08 13.38
CA GLU A 207 2.88 -1.07 12.68
C GLU A 207 3.02 0.30 13.38
N PHE A 208 3.43 1.30 12.61
CA PHE A 208 3.25 2.70 12.96
C PHE A 208 1.95 3.19 12.34
N MET A 209 1.09 3.85 13.10
CA MET A 209 -0.13 4.45 12.59
C MET A 209 0.17 5.37 11.40
N THR A 210 1.29 6.07 11.46
CA THR A 210 1.95 6.73 10.33
C THR A 210 3.46 6.74 10.56
N PHE A 211 4.26 6.64 9.48
CA PHE A 211 5.72 6.74 9.59
C PHE A 211 6.21 8.07 10.17
N ASN A 212 5.37 9.09 10.19
CA ASN A 212 5.69 10.34 10.88
C ASN A 212 5.99 10.12 12.37
N PHE A 213 5.36 9.14 13.01
CA PHE A 213 5.59 8.81 14.42
C PHE A 213 6.79 7.89 14.63
N SER A 214 7.28 7.24 13.58
CA SER A 214 8.50 6.42 13.68
C SER A 214 9.72 7.22 14.10
N MET A 215 9.70 8.55 13.98
CA MET A 215 10.76 9.42 14.51
C MET A 215 10.99 9.26 16.01
N GLN A 216 9.95 8.93 16.78
CA GLN A 216 10.09 8.66 18.21
C GLN A 216 10.80 7.33 18.47
N ALA A 217 10.76 6.40 17.53
CA ALA A 217 11.39 5.09 17.60
C ALA A 217 12.69 4.98 16.79
N ILE A 218 13.19 6.07 16.23
CA ILE A 218 14.30 6.05 15.27
C ILE A 218 15.57 5.39 15.82
N ASP A 219 15.84 5.55 17.12
CA ASP A 219 16.96 4.89 17.79
C ASP A 219 16.83 3.37 17.76
N GLN A 220 15.64 2.84 18.03
CA GLN A 220 15.37 1.40 17.99
C GLN A 220 15.51 0.83 16.57
N ILE A 221 15.09 1.57 15.57
CA ILE A 221 15.22 1.16 14.16
C ILE A 221 16.67 1.22 13.70
N ILE A 222 17.37 2.34 13.96
CA ILE A 222 18.70 2.61 13.40
C ILE A 222 19.83 1.97 14.24
N ASN A 223 19.80 2.12 15.55
CA ASN A 223 20.88 1.62 16.40
C ASN A 223 20.63 0.17 16.84
N SER A 224 19.41 -0.16 17.25
CA SER A 224 19.12 -1.50 17.75
C SER A 224 18.91 -2.49 16.58
N ALA A 225 17.93 -2.29 15.70
CA ALA A 225 17.62 -3.24 14.64
C ALA A 225 18.71 -3.31 13.56
N ALA A 226 19.07 -2.16 12.96
CA ALA A 226 19.94 -2.15 11.79
C ALA A 226 21.38 -2.52 12.06
N LYS A 227 21.91 -2.25 13.27
CA LYS A 227 23.35 -2.36 13.55
C LYS A 227 23.75 -3.57 14.39
N THR A 228 22.79 -4.21 15.06
CA THR A 228 23.13 -5.29 16.01
C THR A 228 23.74 -6.51 15.33
N LEU A 229 23.31 -6.87 14.11
CA LEU A 229 23.95 -7.95 13.36
C LEU A 229 25.45 -7.71 13.16
N TYR A 230 25.83 -6.49 12.75
CA TYR A 230 27.24 -6.10 12.60
C TYR A 230 27.96 -6.09 13.95
N MET A 231 27.37 -5.45 14.96
CA MET A 231 27.98 -5.31 16.29
C MET A 231 28.16 -6.64 17.02
N SER A 232 27.30 -7.62 16.75
CA SER A 232 27.42 -8.98 17.31
C SER A 232 28.36 -9.90 16.51
N GLY A 233 29.01 -9.37 15.47
CA GLY A 233 29.85 -10.21 14.59
C GLY A 233 29.06 -11.24 13.79
N GLY A 234 27.81 -10.90 13.39
CA GLY A 234 26.94 -11.76 12.61
C GLY A 234 26.13 -12.78 13.41
N GLN A 235 26.17 -12.71 14.76
CA GLN A 235 25.54 -13.72 15.61
C GLN A 235 24.08 -13.44 15.93
N MET A 236 23.65 -12.15 15.93
CA MET A 236 22.32 -11.75 16.33
C MET A 236 21.60 -11.06 15.15
N GLY A 237 20.72 -11.79 14.49
CA GLY A 237 19.84 -11.27 13.44
C GLY A 237 18.66 -10.48 14.01
N CYS A 238 17.96 -9.76 13.13
CA CYS A 238 16.75 -9.00 13.50
C CYS A 238 15.71 -9.11 12.38
N PRO A 239 15.01 -10.24 12.25
CA PRO A 239 13.94 -10.42 11.26
C PRO A 239 12.68 -9.66 11.67
N ILE A 240 12.62 -8.38 11.36
CA ILE A 240 11.52 -7.46 11.74
C ILE A 240 11.07 -6.61 10.56
N VAL A 241 9.77 -6.38 10.46
CA VAL A 241 9.19 -5.44 9.51
C VAL A 241 8.61 -4.24 10.25
N PHE A 242 9.06 -3.06 9.90
CA PHE A 242 8.47 -1.79 10.31
C PHE A 242 7.59 -1.30 9.17
N ARG A 243 6.27 -1.21 9.35
CA ARG A 243 5.34 -0.82 8.31
C ARG A 243 4.41 0.32 8.73
N GLY A 244 3.85 0.98 7.77
CA GLY A 244 2.84 2.03 7.94
C GLY A 244 2.83 3.04 6.80
N PRO A 245 1.82 3.93 6.74
CA PRO A 245 1.72 4.95 5.70
C PRO A 245 2.83 5.99 5.81
N ASN A 246 3.34 6.38 4.65
CA ASN A 246 4.42 7.34 4.45
C ASN A 246 4.04 8.29 3.32
N GLY A 247 4.58 9.50 3.33
CA GLY A 247 4.32 10.50 2.30
C GLY A 247 3.14 11.40 2.61
N ALA A 248 2.64 12.08 1.59
CA ALA A 248 1.51 12.98 1.73
C ALA A 248 0.23 12.20 2.03
N ALA A 249 -0.48 12.64 3.05
CA ALA A 249 -1.70 12.04 3.52
C ALA A 249 -2.90 12.98 3.29
N SER A 250 -4.07 12.58 3.78
CA SER A 250 -5.35 13.26 3.58
C SER A 250 -5.45 14.60 4.33
N ARG A 251 -4.65 15.61 3.94
CA ARG A 251 -4.70 17.00 4.44
C ARG A 251 -4.47 17.17 5.95
N VAL A 252 -3.71 16.29 6.55
CA VAL A 252 -3.40 16.28 8.00
C VAL A 252 -2.20 17.15 8.39
N ALA A 253 -1.75 18.01 7.49
CA ALA A 253 -0.69 19.00 7.65
C ALA A 253 0.73 18.44 7.86
N ALA A 254 1.68 19.32 8.18
CA ALA A 254 3.10 19.09 8.05
C ALA A 254 3.65 17.89 8.85
N GLN A 255 3.14 17.67 10.07
CA GLN A 255 3.64 16.60 10.93
C GLN A 255 3.18 15.19 10.50
N HIS A 256 2.21 15.09 9.58
CA HIS A 256 1.62 13.83 9.14
C HIS A 256 1.79 13.59 7.63
N SER A 257 2.61 14.39 6.94
CA SER A 257 2.74 14.36 5.48
C SER A 257 4.20 14.32 5.02
N GLN A 258 5.07 13.69 5.82
CA GLN A 258 6.50 13.61 5.53
C GLN A 258 6.84 12.29 4.83
N CYS A 259 7.82 12.34 3.92
CA CYS A 259 8.36 11.15 3.28
C CYS A 259 9.71 10.77 3.91
N PHE A 260 9.79 9.56 4.44
CA PHE A 260 10.98 9.03 5.12
C PHE A 260 11.84 8.13 4.24
N ALA A 261 11.55 8.06 2.94
CA ALA A 261 12.27 7.23 1.98
C ALA A 261 13.79 7.43 2.04
N SER A 262 14.25 8.68 1.94
CA SER A 262 15.68 9.00 1.98
C SER A 262 16.31 8.79 3.37
N TRP A 263 15.55 9.03 4.44
CA TRP A 263 16.06 8.87 5.81
C TRP A 263 16.48 7.44 6.10
N TYR A 264 15.59 6.47 5.83
CA TYR A 264 15.85 5.07 6.13
C TYR A 264 16.74 4.41 5.07
N SER A 265 16.66 4.84 3.80
CA SER A 265 17.54 4.32 2.74
C SER A 265 19.00 4.70 2.94
N HIS A 266 19.29 5.77 3.71
CA HIS A 266 20.65 6.16 4.08
C HIS A 266 21.30 5.20 5.08
N VAL A 267 20.51 4.42 5.84
CA VAL A 267 21.00 3.63 6.98
C VAL A 267 21.53 2.25 6.55
N PRO A 268 22.83 1.96 6.72
CA PRO A 268 23.36 0.60 6.53
C PRO A 268 22.70 -0.40 7.48
N GLY A 269 22.34 -1.58 6.95
CA GLY A 269 21.69 -2.64 7.71
C GLY A 269 20.18 -2.67 7.61
N LEU A 270 19.54 -1.62 7.05
CA LEU A 270 18.12 -1.64 6.68
C LEU A 270 17.93 -1.98 5.20
N LYS A 271 16.84 -2.68 4.90
CA LYS A 271 16.22 -2.69 3.58
C LYS A 271 15.01 -1.77 3.60
N VAL A 272 14.75 -1.08 2.50
CA VAL A 272 13.64 -0.13 2.38
C VAL A 272 12.83 -0.45 1.15
N VAL A 273 11.55 -0.72 1.35
CA VAL A 273 10.59 -1.15 0.32
C VAL A 273 9.44 -0.14 0.27
N SER A 274 8.97 0.18 -0.92
CA SER A 274 7.89 1.14 -1.13
C SER A 274 7.00 0.68 -2.29
N PRO A 275 5.93 -0.09 -2.01
CA PRO A 275 5.06 -0.68 -3.03
C PRO A 275 4.17 0.38 -3.69
N TRP A 276 3.70 0.06 -4.90
CA TRP A 276 2.68 0.85 -5.61
C TRP A 276 1.36 0.09 -5.76
N SER A 277 1.35 -1.12 -6.29
CA SER A 277 0.13 -1.87 -6.61
C SER A 277 -0.25 -2.89 -5.53
N SER A 278 -1.44 -3.51 -5.64
CA SER A 278 -1.84 -4.64 -4.79
C SER A 278 -0.92 -5.85 -4.97
N GLU A 279 -0.42 -6.07 -6.21
CA GLU A 279 0.60 -7.08 -6.50
C GLU A 279 1.89 -6.80 -5.71
N ASP A 280 2.38 -5.56 -5.77
CA ASP A 280 3.58 -5.12 -5.05
C ASP A 280 3.39 -5.24 -3.54
N ALA A 281 2.27 -4.73 -3.04
CA ALA A 281 1.95 -4.74 -1.61
C ALA A 281 1.95 -6.17 -1.04
N LYS A 282 1.25 -7.11 -1.69
CA LYS A 282 1.20 -8.51 -1.26
C LYS A 282 2.57 -9.18 -1.40
N GLY A 283 3.15 -9.15 -2.59
CA GLY A 283 4.35 -9.93 -2.89
C GLY A 283 5.59 -9.45 -2.14
N LEU A 284 5.77 -8.13 -2.02
CA LEU A 284 6.91 -7.54 -1.31
C LEU A 284 6.77 -7.65 0.21
N LEU A 285 5.54 -7.50 0.77
CA LEU A 285 5.36 -7.64 2.23
C LEU A 285 5.61 -9.07 2.69
N LYS A 286 5.17 -10.07 1.93
CA LYS A 286 5.50 -11.48 2.21
C LYS A 286 7.01 -11.73 2.17
N SER A 287 7.69 -11.19 1.16
CA SER A 287 9.16 -11.25 1.08
C SER A 287 9.83 -10.53 2.25
N ALA A 288 9.28 -9.40 2.70
CA ALA A 288 9.78 -8.65 3.84
C ALA A 288 9.65 -9.43 5.16
N ILE A 289 8.54 -10.11 5.39
CA ILE A 289 8.31 -10.92 6.60
C ILE A 289 9.24 -12.14 6.63
N ARG A 290 9.57 -12.69 5.46
CA ARG A 290 10.49 -13.84 5.31
C ARG A 290 11.98 -13.46 5.36
N ASP A 291 12.32 -12.18 5.23
CA ASP A 291 13.70 -11.71 5.20
C ASP A 291 14.33 -11.76 6.61
N PRO A 292 15.57 -12.25 6.76
CA PRO A 292 16.24 -12.31 8.06
C PRO A 292 16.76 -10.95 8.57
N ASN A 293 16.61 -9.87 7.79
CA ASN A 293 17.10 -8.54 8.13
C ASN A 293 15.95 -7.58 8.42
N PRO A 294 16.21 -6.47 9.12
CA PRO A 294 15.17 -5.46 9.39
C PRO A 294 14.79 -4.74 8.11
N ILE A 295 13.46 -4.65 7.88
CA ILE A 295 12.88 -4.02 6.71
C ILE A 295 11.98 -2.85 7.14
N VAL A 296 12.18 -1.72 6.49
CA VAL A 296 11.27 -0.57 6.51
C VAL A 296 10.37 -0.65 5.29
N PHE A 297 9.07 -0.81 5.50
CA PHE A 297 8.05 -0.98 4.47
C PHE A 297 7.14 0.23 4.43
N LEU A 298 7.41 1.13 3.47
CA LEU A 298 6.79 2.45 3.34
C LEU A 298 5.56 2.37 2.45
N GLU A 299 4.40 2.37 3.06
CA GLU A 299 3.11 2.37 2.37
C GLU A 299 2.64 3.80 2.05
N ASN A 300 1.52 3.95 1.36
CA ASN A 300 0.89 5.25 1.15
C ASN A 300 -0.60 5.16 1.44
N GLU A 301 -1.10 6.02 2.31
CA GLU A 301 -2.48 6.00 2.81
C GLU A 301 -3.50 6.24 1.68
N VAL A 302 -3.19 7.14 0.74
CA VAL A 302 -4.09 7.47 -0.40
C VAL A 302 -4.25 6.28 -1.34
N MET A 303 -3.32 5.33 -1.32
CA MET A 303 -3.37 4.13 -2.17
C MET A 303 -4.17 2.99 -1.54
N TYR A 304 -4.47 3.00 -0.26
CA TYR A 304 -5.12 1.87 0.41
C TYR A 304 -6.45 1.45 -0.20
N GLY A 305 -7.23 2.41 -0.72
CA GLY A 305 -8.50 2.15 -1.42
C GLY A 305 -8.35 1.82 -2.91
N GLN A 306 -7.18 2.02 -3.50
CA GLN A 306 -6.96 1.74 -4.92
C GLN A 306 -6.87 0.23 -5.17
N SER A 307 -7.47 -0.23 -6.28
CA SER A 307 -7.60 -1.65 -6.60
C SER A 307 -6.81 -2.01 -7.85
N PHE A 308 -6.02 -3.10 -7.75
CA PHE A 308 -5.22 -3.65 -8.83
C PHE A 308 -5.42 -5.16 -8.94
N GLU A 309 -5.06 -5.72 -10.09
CA GLU A 309 -4.94 -7.17 -10.23
C GLU A 309 -3.84 -7.70 -9.29
N CYS A 310 -4.14 -8.78 -8.57
CA CYS A 310 -3.21 -9.37 -7.61
C CYS A 310 -3.30 -10.90 -7.70
N PRO A 311 -2.17 -11.62 -7.77
CA PRO A 311 -2.16 -13.07 -7.72
C PRO A 311 -2.80 -13.60 -6.43
N ILE A 312 -3.67 -14.62 -6.57
CA ILE A 312 -4.36 -15.24 -5.43
C ILE A 312 -3.54 -16.33 -4.74
N SER A 313 -2.43 -16.73 -5.32
CA SER A 313 -1.57 -17.79 -4.76
C SER A 313 -0.98 -17.38 -3.41
N ASN A 314 -1.08 -18.27 -2.43
CA ASN A 314 -0.43 -18.10 -1.12
C ASN A 314 1.10 -18.23 -1.19
N GLU A 315 1.65 -18.75 -2.30
CA GLU A 315 3.09 -18.85 -2.53
C GLU A 315 3.66 -17.61 -3.25
N PHE A 316 2.78 -16.71 -3.71
CA PHE A 316 3.21 -15.53 -4.46
C PHE A 316 4.07 -14.60 -3.59
N THR A 317 5.26 -14.29 -4.09
CA THR A 317 6.21 -13.33 -3.51
C THR A 317 6.88 -12.54 -4.62
N LEU A 318 7.42 -11.37 -4.30
CA LEU A 318 8.23 -10.55 -5.19
C LEU A 318 9.64 -10.36 -4.60
N PRO A 319 10.69 -10.44 -5.42
CA PRO A 319 12.04 -10.28 -4.94
C PRO A 319 12.33 -8.82 -4.51
N ILE A 320 12.87 -8.65 -3.30
CA ILE A 320 13.38 -7.36 -2.83
C ILE A 320 14.66 -7.02 -3.61
N GLY A 321 14.78 -5.78 -4.06
CA GLY A 321 15.92 -5.31 -4.85
C GLY A 321 15.73 -5.47 -6.36
N LYS A 322 14.49 -5.67 -6.83
CA LYS A 322 14.15 -5.72 -8.25
C LYS A 322 13.07 -4.71 -8.59
N ALA A 323 13.40 -3.81 -9.50
CA ALA A 323 12.48 -2.85 -10.11
C ALA A 323 11.60 -3.53 -11.16
N LYS A 324 10.50 -2.87 -11.53
CA LYS A 324 9.60 -3.30 -12.60
C LYS A 324 9.47 -2.20 -13.65
N VAL A 325 9.63 -2.56 -14.92
CA VAL A 325 9.22 -1.71 -16.02
C VAL A 325 7.71 -1.83 -16.16
N GLU A 326 6.99 -0.79 -15.75
CA GLU A 326 5.51 -0.75 -15.82
C GLU A 326 5.02 -0.39 -17.21
N LYS A 327 5.78 0.43 -17.93
CA LYS A 327 5.52 0.80 -19.33
C LYS A 327 6.83 0.88 -20.09
N ASP A 328 6.92 0.14 -21.21
CA ASP A 328 8.06 0.25 -22.13
C ASP A 328 8.03 1.59 -22.87
N GLY A 329 9.22 2.14 -23.15
CA GLY A 329 9.38 3.37 -23.89
C GLY A 329 10.77 3.48 -24.52
N SER A 330 10.97 4.48 -25.40
CA SER A 330 12.19 4.66 -26.19
C SER A 330 12.80 6.05 -26.09
N ASP A 331 12.06 7.05 -25.61
CA ASP A 331 12.44 8.45 -25.77
C ASP A 331 12.91 9.10 -24.46
N ILE A 332 12.39 8.62 -23.34
CA ILE A 332 12.74 9.10 -21.99
C ILE A 332 12.43 8.03 -20.95
N THR A 333 13.29 7.92 -19.93
CA THR A 333 13.07 7.10 -18.74
C THR A 333 12.50 7.95 -17.62
N ILE A 334 11.39 7.49 -17.00
CA ILE A 334 10.81 8.08 -15.79
C ILE A 334 10.94 7.05 -14.68
N VAL A 335 11.55 7.42 -13.57
CA VAL A 335 11.81 6.52 -12.43
C VAL A 335 11.07 7.01 -11.19
N ASP A 336 10.32 6.14 -10.59
CA ASP A 336 9.42 6.45 -9.49
C ASP A 336 9.30 5.33 -8.47
N PHE A 337 8.56 5.60 -7.39
CA PHE A 337 8.11 4.62 -6.41
C PHE A 337 6.82 5.08 -5.73
N SER A 338 6.12 4.14 -5.07
CA SER A 338 4.87 4.41 -4.37
C SER A 338 3.83 5.09 -5.26
N ILE A 339 3.04 6.02 -4.74
CA ILE A 339 1.97 6.73 -5.45
C ILE A 339 2.44 7.45 -6.72
N MET A 340 3.73 7.83 -6.79
CA MET A 340 4.26 8.55 -7.96
C MET A 340 4.30 7.69 -9.22
N VAL A 341 4.35 6.35 -9.11
CA VAL A 341 4.27 5.44 -10.26
C VAL A 341 2.98 5.65 -11.05
N GLY A 342 1.84 5.77 -10.35
CA GLY A 342 0.55 6.08 -10.99
C GLY A 342 0.58 7.42 -11.72
N LYS A 343 1.19 8.44 -11.11
CA LYS A 343 1.35 9.77 -11.72
C LYS A 343 2.25 9.75 -12.94
N ALA A 344 3.35 8.98 -12.90
CA ALA A 344 4.25 8.81 -14.04
C ALA A 344 3.57 8.07 -15.21
N LEU A 345 2.76 7.05 -14.92
CA LEU A 345 1.97 6.36 -15.94
C LEU A 345 0.94 7.28 -16.60
N GLU A 346 0.26 8.13 -15.82
CA GLU A 346 -0.64 9.16 -16.36
C GLU A 346 0.14 10.13 -17.28
N ALA A 347 1.29 10.64 -16.81
CA ALA A 347 2.15 11.54 -17.59
C ALA A 347 2.68 10.86 -18.87
N ALA A 348 3.10 9.60 -18.78
CA ALA A 348 3.57 8.84 -19.94
C ALA A 348 2.46 8.66 -20.99
N ASN A 349 1.20 8.45 -20.58
CA ASN A 349 0.06 8.39 -21.49
C ASN A 349 -0.24 9.76 -22.16
N GLU A 350 -0.02 10.87 -21.46
CA GLU A 350 -0.14 12.21 -22.07
C GLU A 350 1.00 12.51 -23.03
N LEU A 351 2.23 12.10 -22.69
CA LEU A 351 3.40 12.24 -23.57
C LEU A 351 3.23 11.45 -24.88
N GLU A 352 2.68 10.23 -24.80
CA GLU A 352 2.42 9.38 -25.98
C GLU A 352 1.47 10.06 -26.99
N LYS A 353 0.46 10.81 -26.54
CA LYS A 353 -0.42 11.61 -27.41
C LYS A 353 0.35 12.69 -28.19
N ASN A 354 1.52 13.08 -27.68
CA ASN A 354 2.40 14.05 -28.31
C ASN A 354 3.58 13.40 -29.06
N GLY A 355 3.56 12.06 -29.22
CA GLY A 355 4.57 11.29 -29.94
C GLY A 355 5.85 11.03 -29.15
N ILE A 356 5.80 11.11 -27.81
CA ILE A 356 6.92 10.82 -26.91
C ILE A 356 6.62 9.53 -26.16
N ASN A 357 7.45 8.50 -26.36
CA ASN A 357 7.29 7.19 -25.71
C ASN A 357 8.15 7.10 -24.44
N ALA A 358 7.55 7.37 -23.31
CA ALA A 358 8.22 7.30 -22.01
C ALA A 358 8.23 5.86 -21.47
N GLU A 359 9.40 5.41 -21.00
CA GLU A 359 9.56 4.21 -20.19
C GLU A 359 9.35 4.57 -18.73
N VAL A 360 8.47 3.83 -18.02
CA VAL A 360 8.18 4.06 -16.61
C VAL A 360 8.70 2.90 -15.79
N ILE A 361 9.58 3.20 -14.83
CA ILE A 361 10.21 2.23 -13.93
C ILE A 361 9.71 2.45 -12.51
N ASN A 362 9.04 1.44 -11.96
CA ASN A 362 8.66 1.33 -10.56
C ASN A 362 9.81 0.68 -9.78
N LEU A 363 10.43 1.42 -8.89
CA LEU A 363 11.58 0.95 -8.10
C LEU A 363 11.23 -0.20 -7.15
N ARG A 364 10.02 -0.23 -6.59
CA ARG A 364 9.59 -1.21 -5.58
C ARG A 364 10.46 -1.21 -4.32
N THR A 365 11.78 -1.16 -4.50
CA THR A 365 12.78 -1.21 -3.43
C THR A 365 13.74 -0.03 -3.56
N LEU A 366 13.89 0.72 -2.48
CA LEU A 366 14.79 1.87 -2.43
C LEU A 366 16.19 1.45 -1.92
N ARG A 367 16.24 0.42 -1.08
CA ARG A 367 17.46 -0.21 -0.63
C ARG A 367 17.26 -1.72 -0.40
N PRO A 368 18.00 -2.61 -1.11
CA PRO A 368 18.93 -2.28 -2.20
C PRO A 368 18.22 -1.73 -3.44
N LEU A 369 18.84 -0.78 -4.13
CA LEU A 369 18.34 -0.20 -5.37
C LEU A 369 18.72 -1.09 -6.57
N ASP A 370 17.77 -1.35 -7.47
CA ASP A 370 18.03 -2.02 -8.76
C ASP A 370 18.55 -1.01 -9.79
N ILE A 371 19.80 -0.58 -9.59
CA ILE A 371 20.44 0.41 -10.47
C ILE A 371 20.66 -0.13 -11.89
N GLU A 372 20.81 -1.43 -12.05
CA GLU A 372 21.03 -2.06 -13.35
C GLU A 372 19.84 -1.87 -14.29
N THR A 373 18.62 -2.04 -13.79
CA THR A 373 17.40 -1.78 -14.55
C THR A 373 17.33 -0.32 -15.02
N ILE A 374 17.69 0.63 -14.15
CA ILE A 374 17.70 2.06 -14.50
C ILE A 374 18.77 2.36 -15.55
N ILE A 375 20.00 1.85 -15.39
CA ILE A 375 21.10 2.03 -16.33
C ILE A 375 20.72 1.49 -17.72
N ASN A 376 20.11 0.31 -17.79
CA ASN A 376 19.70 -0.31 -19.05
C ASN A 376 18.63 0.52 -19.77
N SER A 377 17.69 1.08 -19.01
CA SER A 377 16.68 1.99 -19.55
C SER A 377 17.31 3.30 -20.07
N VAL A 378 18.18 3.94 -19.27
CA VAL A 378 18.87 5.18 -19.69
C VAL A 378 19.72 4.96 -20.93
N LYS A 379 20.40 3.82 -21.05
CA LYS A 379 21.14 3.47 -22.29
C LYS A 379 20.25 3.35 -23.52
N LYS A 380 18.98 3.02 -23.35
CA LYS A 380 17.99 2.94 -24.43
C LYS A 380 17.40 4.30 -24.77
N THR A 381 17.07 5.10 -23.76
CA THR A 381 16.28 6.34 -23.91
C THR A 381 17.11 7.61 -23.95
N ASN A 382 18.34 7.59 -23.46
CA ASN A 382 19.30 8.70 -23.34
C ASN A 382 18.84 9.88 -22.47
N ARG A 383 17.71 9.75 -21.76
CA ARG A 383 17.11 10.79 -20.92
C ARG A 383 16.51 10.18 -19.67
N LEU A 384 16.67 10.87 -18.54
CA LEU A 384 16.17 10.43 -17.25
C LEU A 384 15.40 11.55 -16.55
N ILE A 385 14.23 11.22 -16.02
CA ILE A 385 13.49 11.99 -15.02
C ILE A 385 13.30 11.11 -13.80
N THR A 386 13.54 11.66 -12.61
CA THR A 386 13.18 11.03 -11.33
C THR A 386 12.04 11.80 -10.70
N CYS A 387 11.01 11.09 -10.23
CA CYS A 387 9.87 11.67 -9.55
C CYS A 387 9.69 11.03 -8.17
N GLU A 388 9.51 11.83 -7.14
CA GLU A 388 9.26 11.35 -5.78
C GLU A 388 8.34 12.32 -5.02
N GLU A 389 7.59 11.81 -4.03
CA GLU A 389 6.78 12.65 -3.13
C GLU A 389 7.62 13.49 -2.19
N GLY A 390 8.80 12.98 -1.83
CA GLY A 390 9.71 13.61 -0.89
C GLY A 390 10.31 14.91 -1.41
N PHE A 391 11.04 15.58 -0.55
CA PHE A 391 11.81 16.75 -0.96
C PHE A 391 12.98 16.33 -1.86
N GLY A 392 13.21 17.07 -2.95
CA GLY A 392 14.30 16.79 -3.88
C GLY A 392 15.70 16.93 -3.25
N TYR A 393 15.82 17.73 -2.19
CA TYR A 393 17.09 17.86 -1.46
C TYR A 393 17.42 16.58 -0.69
N SER A 394 18.53 15.93 -1.05
CA SER A 394 18.95 14.62 -0.50
C SER A 394 17.91 13.52 -0.66
N GLY A 395 17.05 13.63 -1.67
CA GLY A 395 16.03 12.62 -2.00
C GLY A 395 16.61 11.41 -2.73
N ILE A 396 15.76 10.42 -2.99
CA ILE A 396 16.12 9.21 -3.74
C ILE A 396 16.52 9.57 -5.18
N GLY A 397 15.84 10.56 -5.79
CA GLY A 397 16.18 11.07 -7.12
C GLY A 397 17.59 11.66 -7.19
N ALA A 398 18.06 12.31 -6.13
CA ALA A 398 19.42 12.83 -6.06
C ALA A 398 20.47 11.70 -6.06
N GLU A 399 20.24 10.61 -5.34
CA GLU A 399 21.08 9.42 -5.34
C GLU A 399 21.10 8.74 -6.73
N ILE A 400 19.93 8.55 -7.34
CA ILE A 400 19.81 7.98 -8.70
C ILE A 400 20.57 8.86 -9.70
N SER A 401 20.43 10.18 -9.62
CA SER A 401 21.15 11.11 -10.50
C SER A 401 22.66 10.95 -10.38
N SER A 402 23.20 10.82 -9.17
CA SER A 402 24.63 10.56 -8.93
C SER A 402 25.06 9.23 -9.52
N LEU A 403 24.31 8.17 -9.25
CA LEU A 403 24.63 6.82 -9.74
C LEU A 403 24.59 6.75 -11.29
N ILE A 404 23.67 7.45 -11.94
CA ILE A 404 23.61 7.48 -13.41
C ILE A 404 24.78 8.27 -13.99
N GLN A 405 25.21 9.35 -13.36
CA GLN A 405 26.40 10.08 -13.79
C GLN A 405 27.67 9.23 -13.63
N GLU A 406 27.76 8.43 -12.59
CA GLU A 406 28.90 7.51 -12.39
C GLU A 406 28.92 6.35 -13.39
N ASN A 407 27.76 5.81 -13.80
CA ASN A 407 27.66 4.53 -14.49
C ASN A 407 27.13 4.63 -15.94
N ALA A 408 26.51 5.75 -16.31
CA ALA A 408 25.85 5.91 -17.60
C ALA A 408 25.94 7.33 -18.19
N PHE A 409 26.87 8.16 -17.74
CA PHE A 409 27.04 9.54 -18.19
C PHE A 409 27.15 9.66 -19.72
N ASP A 410 27.96 8.78 -20.34
CA ASP A 410 28.19 8.79 -21.80
C ASP A 410 26.93 8.50 -22.63
N TRP A 411 25.84 8.08 -21.98
CA TRP A 411 24.57 7.78 -22.62
C TRP A 411 23.53 8.89 -22.48
N LEU A 412 23.81 9.93 -21.69
CA LEU A 412 22.89 11.04 -21.51
C LEU A 412 23.02 12.05 -22.67
N ASP A 413 21.89 12.44 -23.24
CA ASP A 413 21.81 13.50 -24.26
C ASP A 413 21.85 14.91 -23.66
N ALA A 414 21.45 15.08 -22.40
CA ALA A 414 21.37 16.35 -21.70
C ALA A 414 21.60 16.20 -20.20
#